data_f4d40bcea53291cd924225827f2d231e
#
_entry.id   f4d40bcea53291cd924225827f2d231e
#
_cell.length_a   1.000
_cell.length_b   1.000
_cell.length_c   1.000
_cell.angle_alpha   90.00
_cell.angle_beta   90.00
_cell.angle_gamma   90.00
#
_symmetry.space_group_name_H-M   'P 1'
#
loop_
_entity.id
_entity.type
_entity.pdbx_description
1 polymer ?
#
loop_
_entity_poly.entity_id
_entity_poly.type
_entity_poly.pdbx_seq_one_letter_code
_entity_poly.pdbx_strand_id
1 'polypeptide(L)'
;MMAFAGSYFIISGGLIVEYFYWLFIPVFLAPFYEWYVHKYQLHKQLSRKDGWYRRYQIILHHGHHKDPNNIKLQFAPWRYLIYTYGQVYLFYALVFWNFSIAMVPFTGHLIYHLWYEW
;
A
#
# COMPACT_ATOMS: atom_id res chain seq x y z
N MET A 1 22.42 -7.78 13.11
CA MET A 1 22.37 -7.15 14.44
C MET A 1 21.46 -5.91 14.49
N MET A 2 21.49 -5.01 13.50
CA MET A 2 20.63 -3.81 13.49
C MET A 2 19.11 -4.10 13.39
N ALA A 3 18.69 -5.13 12.66
CA ALA A 3 17.28 -5.49 12.54
C ALA A 3 16.67 -5.97 13.87
N PHE A 4 17.43 -6.69 14.68
CA PHE A 4 17.00 -7.15 16.02
C PHE A 4 16.86 -6.01 17.02
N ALA A 5 17.77 -5.05 16.98
CA ALA A 5 17.69 -3.86 17.82
C ALA A 5 16.47 -3.01 17.47
N GLY A 6 16.17 -2.84 16.17
CA GLY A 6 15.00 -2.12 15.71
C GLY A 6 13.67 -2.76 16.13
N SER A 7 13.55 -4.08 16.05
CA SER A 7 12.34 -4.81 16.48
C SER A 7 12.14 -4.71 17.99
N TYR A 8 13.21 -4.82 18.78
CA TYR A 8 13.15 -4.65 20.22
C TYR A 8 12.74 -3.22 20.61
N PHE A 9 13.23 -2.22 19.88
CA PHE A 9 12.91 -0.81 20.12
C PHE A 9 11.43 -0.49 19.80
N ILE A 10 10.87 -1.09 18.76
CA ILE A 10 9.43 -0.99 18.44
C ILE A 10 8.60 -1.61 19.56
N ILE A 11 8.96 -2.80 20.02
CA ILE A 11 8.28 -3.52 21.10
C ILE A 11 8.37 -2.75 22.42
N SER A 12 9.51 -2.09 22.68
CA SER A 12 9.72 -1.25 23.89
C SER A 12 9.07 0.13 23.81
N GLY A 13 8.41 0.48 22.70
CA GLY A 13 7.76 1.78 22.53
C GLY A 13 8.69 2.95 22.17
N GLY A 14 10.01 2.74 22.22
CA GLY A 14 10.98 3.81 21.97
C GLY A 14 10.92 4.39 20.57
N LEU A 15 10.86 3.52 19.54
CA LEU A 15 10.74 3.96 18.14
C LEU A 15 9.42 4.66 17.84
N ILE A 16 8.33 4.28 18.51
CA ILE A 16 7.02 4.89 18.30
C ILE A 16 7.05 6.34 18.78
N VAL A 17 7.72 6.65 19.88
CA VAL A 17 7.82 8.02 20.40
C VAL A 17 8.68 8.88 19.49
N GLU A 18 9.83 8.39 19.05
CA GLU A 18 10.81 9.15 18.25
C GLU A 18 10.34 9.36 16.82
N TYR A 19 9.66 8.37 16.21
CA TYR A 19 9.19 8.41 14.81
C TYR A 19 7.69 8.53 14.68
N PHE A 20 6.96 8.87 15.74
CA PHE A 20 5.51 8.92 15.76
C PHE A 20 4.92 9.83 14.67
N TYR A 21 5.54 10.96 14.38
CA TYR A 21 5.09 11.87 13.31
C TYR A 21 5.13 11.25 11.91
N TRP A 22 5.98 10.24 11.69
CA TRP A 22 6.03 9.50 10.43
C TRP A 22 4.76 8.69 10.16
N LEU A 23 3.96 8.44 11.18
CA LEU A 23 2.66 7.79 11.03
C LEU A 23 1.69 8.65 10.21
N PHE A 24 1.82 9.97 10.27
CA PHE A 24 0.94 10.93 9.59
C PHE A 24 1.38 11.27 8.17
N ILE A 25 2.63 11.04 7.80
CA ILE A 25 3.13 11.34 6.44
C ILE A 25 2.30 10.65 5.35
N PRO A 26 1.88 9.38 5.51
CA PRO A 26 1.04 8.72 4.52
C PRO A 26 -0.31 9.41 4.26
N VAL A 27 -0.85 10.14 5.22
CA VAL A 27 -2.10 10.91 5.02
C VAL A 27 -1.93 11.90 3.85
N PHE A 28 -0.72 12.41 3.65
CA PHE A 28 -0.40 13.32 2.55
C PHE A 28 0.12 12.57 1.31
N LEU A 29 0.89 11.51 1.49
CA LEU A 29 1.52 10.79 0.37
C LEU A 29 0.60 9.75 -0.27
N ALA A 30 -0.27 9.10 0.49
CA ALA A 30 -1.13 8.03 -0.02
C ALA A 30 -2.06 8.49 -1.15
N PRO A 31 -2.72 9.68 -1.09
CA PRO A 31 -3.54 10.17 -2.19
C PRO A 31 -2.75 10.33 -3.50
N PHE A 32 -1.50 10.78 -3.44
CA PHE A 32 -0.63 10.89 -4.62
C PHE A 32 -0.23 9.52 -5.16
N TYR A 33 0.08 8.59 -4.26
CA TYR A 33 0.40 7.23 -4.65
C TYR A 33 -0.80 6.54 -5.31
N GLU A 34 -1.98 6.64 -4.73
CA GLU A 34 -3.22 6.11 -5.30
C GLU A 34 -3.53 6.74 -6.65
N TRP A 35 -3.45 8.07 -6.75
CA TRP A 35 -3.61 8.76 -8.02
C TRP A 35 -2.61 8.26 -9.08
N TYR A 36 -1.35 8.08 -8.71
CA TYR A 36 -0.31 7.57 -9.61
C TYR A 36 -0.63 6.15 -10.10
N VAL A 37 -0.92 5.23 -9.17
CA VAL A 37 -1.28 3.85 -9.50
C VAL A 37 -2.55 3.82 -10.35
N HIS A 38 -3.57 4.56 -9.96
CA HIS A 38 -4.83 4.65 -10.68
C HIS A 38 -4.62 5.13 -12.11
N LYS A 39 -3.93 6.27 -12.29
CA LYS A 39 -3.71 6.87 -13.61
C LYS A 39 -2.77 6.07 -14.50
N TYR A 40 -1.64 5.62 -13.98
CA TYR A 40 -0.56 5.06 -14.80
C TYR A 40 -0.49 3.54 -14.82
N GLN A 41 -1.09 2.86 -13.86
CA GLN A 41 -1.13 1.40 -13.83
C GLN A 41 -2.51 0.86 -14.18
N LEU A 42 -3.56 1.38 -13.57
CA LEU A 42 -4.90 0.83 -13.70
C LEU A 42 -5.65 1.36 -14.94
N HIS A 43 -5.53 2.64 -15.27
CA HIS A 43 -6.10 3.21 -16.51
C HIS A 43 -5.26 2.93 -17.77
N LYS A 44 -4.10 2.31 -17.63
CA LYS A 44 -3.31 1.87 -18.79
C LYS A 44 -4.15 0.87 -19.62
N GLN A 45 -3.95 0.88 -20.92
CA GLN A 45 -4.56 -0.13 -21.80
C GLN A 45 -4.36 -1.53 -21.22
N LEU A 46 -5.43 -2.32 -21.20
CA LEU A 46 -5.36 -3.71 -20.77
C LEU A 46 -4.22 -4.43 -21.50
N SER A 47 -3.39 -5.11 -20.74
CA SER A 47 -2.32 -5.93 -21.30
C SER A 47 -2.89 -6.89 -22.35
N ARG A 48 -2.28 -6.94 -23.53
CA ARG A 48 -2.67 -7.89 -24.58
C ARG A 48 -2.30 -9.33 -24.22
N LYS A 49 -1.29 -9.50 -23.37
CA LYS A 49 -0.88 -10.81 -22.88
C LYS A 49 -1.80 -11.25 -21.76
N ASP A 50 -2.42 -12.40 -21.91
CA ASP A 50 -3.18 -13.04 -20.84
C ASP A 50 -2.20 -13.44 -19.72
N GLY A 51 -2.38 -12.89 -18.54
CA GLY A 51 -1.44 -13.10 -17.45
C GLY A 51 -1.89 -12.39 -16.17
N TRP A 52 -1.04 -12.49 -15.16
CA TRP A 52 -1.31 -11.93 -13.83
C TRP A 52 -1.59 -10.43 -13.87
N TYR A 53 -0.82 -9.65 -14.64
CA TYR A 53 -0.97 -8.21 -14.72
C TYR A 53 -2.30 -7.78 -15.36
N ARG A 54 -2.75 -8.48 -16.42
CA ARG A 54 -4.06 -8.26 -17.02
C ARG A 54 -5.19 -8.54 -16.02
N ARG A 55 -5.09 -9.64 -15.28
CA ARG A 55 -6.07 -9.98 -14.24
C ARG A 55 -6.07 -8.95 -13.12
N TYR A 56 -4.89 -8.48 -12.71
CA TYR A 56 -4.73 -7.39 -11.76
C TYR A 56 -5.50 -6.13 -12.21
N GLN A 57 -5.29 -5.65 -13.44
CA GLN A 57 -6.00 -4.49 -13.99
C GLN A 57 -7.52 -4.70 -14.04
N ILE A 58 -7.99 -5.89 -14.47
CA ILE A 58 -9.42 -6.20 -14.55
C ILE A 58 -10.05 -6.20 -13.17
N ILE A 59 -9.44 -6.89 -12.22
CA ILE A 59 -10.04 -7.10 -10.88
C ILE A 59 -10.04 -5.80 -10.08
N LEU A 60 -8.95 -5.02 -10.12
CA LEU A 60 -8.85 -3.81 -9.31
C LEU A 60 -9.54 -2.60 -9.93
N HIS A 61 -9.78 -2.58 -11.24
CA HIS A 61 -10.22 -1.36 -11.87
C HIS A 61 -11.24 -1.55 -13.00
N HIS A 62 -10.86 -2.20 -14.09
CA HIS A 62 -11.73 -2.29 -15.27
C HIS A 62 -13.04 -3.04 -15.00
N GLY A 63 -13.02 -4.03 -14.11
CA GLY A 63 -14.22 -4.76 -13.69
C GLY A 63 -15.18 -3.86 -12.92
N HIS A 64 -14.66 -3.05 -12.02
CA HIS A 64 -15.45 -2.09 -11.25
C HIS A 64 -16.08 -1.00 -12.14
N HIS A 65 -15.35 -0.45 -13.10
CA HIS A 65 -15.90 0.49 -14.06
C HIS A 65 -17.00 -0.11 -14.96
N LYS A 66 -16.89 -1.41 -15.28
CA LYS A 66 -17.88 -2.10 -16.10
C LYS A 66 -19.16 -2.44 -15.33
N ASP A 67 -19.02 -2.77 -14.06
CA ASP A 67 -20.13 -3.14 -13.17
C ASP A 67 -19.93 -2.55 -11.77
N PRO A 68 -20.18 -1.24 -11.60
CA PRO A 68 -19.89 -0.53 -10.35
C PRO A 68 -20.77 -0.96 -9.18
N ASN A 69 -21.89 -1.62 -9.44
CA ASN A 69 -22.80 -2.11 -8.39
C ASN A 69 -22.42 -3.52 -7.87
N ASN A 70 -21.41 -4.13 -8.44
CA ASN A 70 -20.98 -5.47 -8.05
C ASN A 70 -20.02 -5.41 -6.85
N ILE A 71 -20.55 -5.67 -5.69
CA ILE A 71 -19.78 -5.65 -4.41
C ILE A 71 -18.51 -6.52 -4.49
N LYS A 72 -18.55 -7.64 -5.21
CA LYS A 72 -17.37 -8.51 -5.36
C LYS A 72 -16.21 -7.86 -6.13
N LEU A 73 -16.50 -6.83 -6.92
CA LEU A 73 -15.50 -6.07 -7.69
C LEU A 73 -15.08 -4.78 -6.97
N GLN A 74 -15.70 -4.43 -5.85
CA GLN A 74 -15.34 -3.26 -5.06
C GLN A 74 -14.16 -3.56 -4.13
N PHE A 75 -14.02 -4.82 -3.67
CA PHE A 75 -12.94 -5.21 -2.78
C PHE A 75 -11.86 -6.01 -3.51
N ALA A 76 -10.64 -5.52 -3.42
CA ALA A 76 -9.51 -6.21 -4.00
C ALA A 76 -9.22 -7.53 -3.26
N PRO A 77 -9.03 -8.66 -3.96
CA PRO A 77 -8.59 -9.89 -3.32
C PRO A 77 -7.25 -9.71 -2.61
N TRP A 78 -7.09 -10.34 -1.44
CA TRP A 78 -5.93 -10.21 -0.55
C TRP A 78 -4.56 -10.36 -1.25
N ARG A 79 -4.45 -11.24 -2.26
CA ARG A 79 -3.21 -11.43 -3.04
C ARG A 79 -2.77 -10.19 -3.81
N TYR A 80 -3.72 -9.37 -4.28
CA TYR A 80 -3.43 -8.11 -4.96
C TYR A 80 -3.12 -7.01 -3.97
N LEU A 81 -3.75 -7.04 -2.80
CA LEU A 81 -3.42 -6.15 -1.70
C LEU A 81 -1.99 -6.38 -1.20
N ILE A 82 -1.57 -7.64 -1.02
CA ILE A 82 -0.17 -7.96 -0.67
C ILE A 82 0.81 -7.40 -1.71
N TYR A 83 0.51 -7.56 -2.99
CA TYR A 83 1.37 -7.02 -4.05
C TYR A 83 1.47 -5.49 -3.98
N THR A 84 0.33 -4.81 -3.88
CA THR A 84 0.26 -3.34 -3.83
C THR A 84 0.94 -2.81 -2.57
N TYR A 85 0.58 -3.33 -1.41
CA TYR A 85 1.16 -2.90 -0.12
C TYR A 85 2.60 -3.35 0.06
N GLY A 86 3.00 -4.47 -0.53
CA GLY A 86 4.40 -4.87 -0.60
C GLY A 86 5.27 -3.81 -1.28
N GLN A 87 4.80 -3.20 -2.36
CA GLN A 87 5.50 -2.10 -3.03
C GLN A 87 5.59 -0.85 -2.13
N VAL A 88 4.50 -0.51 -1.45
CA VAL A 88 4.47 0.61 -0.49
C VAL A 88 5.46 0.39 0.64
N TYR A 89 5.47 -0.80 1.23
CA TYR A 89 6.42 -1.14 2.28
C TYR A 89 7.88 -1.08 1.80
N LEU A 90 8.17 -1.64 0.63
CA LEU A 90 9.50 -1.59 0.03
C LEU A 90 9.93 -0.14 -0.26
N PHE A 91 9.02 0.70 -0.71
CA PHE A 91 9.29 2.13 -0.88
C PHE A 91 9.77 2.77 0.43
N TYR A 92 9.03 2.59 1.52
CA TYR A 92 9.44 3.12 2.82
C TYR A 92 10.74 2.47 3.33
N ALA A 93 10.91 1.16 3.12
CA ALA A 93 12.15 0.47 3.52
C ALA A 93 13.39 1.01 2.79
N LEU A 94 13.25 1.37 1.51
CA LEU A 94 14.31 2.00 0.73
C LEU A 94 14.57 3.45 1.15
N VAL A 95 13.51 4.22 1.44
CA VAL A 95 13.65 5.61 1.88
C VAL A 95 14.36 5.70 3.23
N PHE A 96 13.95 4.88 4.17
CA PHE A 96 14.53 4.89 5.53
C PHE A 96 15.80 4.04 5.67
N TRP A 97 16.08 3.19 4.67
CA TRP A 97 17.17 2.21 4.71
C TRP A 97 17.15 1.35 5.99
N ASN A 98 15.95 1.17 6.54
CA ASN A 98 15.70 0.44 7.78
C ASN A 98 14.30 -0.17 7.76
N PHE A 99 14.22 -1.50 7.79
CA PHE A 99 12.96 -2.24 7.72
C PHE A 99 12.05 -2.00 8.93
N SER A 100 12.63 -1.82 10.10
CA SER A 100 11.84 -1.59 11.31
C SER A 100 11.23 -0.20 11.36
N ILE A 101 11.97 0.84 10.99
CA ILE A 101 11.46 2.21 10.91
C ILE A 101 10.41 2.33 9.82
N ALA A 102 10.59 1.65 8.69
CA ALA A 102 9.64 1.63 7.58
C ALA A 102 8.23 1.14 7.97
N MET A 103 8.13 0.32 9.02
CA MET A 103 6.84 -0.15 9.55
C MET A 103 5.96 0.99 10.09
N VAL A 104 6.56 2.07 10.58
CA VAL A 104 5.79 3.20 11.15
C VAL A 104 4.97 3.91 10.06
N PRO A 105 5.56 4.49 8.99
CA PRO A 105 4.78 5.10 7.91
C PRO A 105 3.95 4.07 7.15
N PHE A 106 4.40 2.83 7.03
CA PHE A 106 3.61 1.77 6.42
C PHE A 106 2.31 1.51 7.20
N THR A 107 2.38 1.47 8.53
CA THR A 107 1.17 1.37 9.38
C THR A 107 0.23 2.56 9.17
N GLY A 108 0.77 3.77 9.10
CA GLY A 108 -0.02 4.96 8.78
C GLY A 108 -0.72 4.86 7.42
N HIS A 109 -0.04 4.31 6.41
CA HIS A 109 -0.61 4.07 5.08
C HIS A 109 -1.77 3.05 5.13
N LEU A 110 -1.63 1.98 5.90
CA LEU A 110 -2.70 1.00 6.09
C LEU A 110 -3.91 1.62 6.83
N ILE A 111 -3.68 2.44 7.86
CA ILE A 111 -4.74 3.14 8.56
C ILE A 111 -5.47 4.10 7.62
N TYR A 112 -4.73 4.89 6.81
CA TYR A 112 -5.30 5.75 5.80
C TYR A 112 -6.17 4.97 4.82
N HIS A 113 -5.69 3.86 4.29
CA HIS A 113 -6.44 3.02 3.35
C HIS A 113 -7.72 2.48 3.98
N LEU A 114 -7.66 1.94 5.20
CA LEU A 114 -8.84 1.46 5.90
C LEU A 114 -9.88 2.56 6.11
N TRP A 115 -9.42 3.78 6.40
CA TRP A 115 -10.30 4.93 6.55
C TRP A 115 -10.90 5.39 5.20
N TYR A 116 -10.15 5.29 4.13
CA TYR A 116 -10.59 5.68 2.79
C TYR A 116 -11.60 4.68 2.19
N GLU A 117 -11.42 3.37 2.46
CA GLU A 117 -12.30 2.31 1.97
C GLU A 117 -13.65 2.23 2.71
N TRP A 118 -13.74 2.81 3.92
CA TRP A 118 -14.97 2.84 4.75
C TRP A 118 -15.69 4.18 4.62
#